data_77ef976b979d79923e838cda01738263
#
_entry.id   77ef976b979d79923e838cda01738263
#
_cell.length_a   1.000
_cell.length_b   1.000
_cell.length_c   1.000
_cell.angle_alpha   90.00
_cell.angle_beta   90.00
_cell.angle_gamma   90.00
#
_symmetry.space_group_name_H-M   'P 1'
#
loop_
_entity.id
_entity.type
_entity.pdbx_description
1 polymer ?
#
loop_
_entity_poly.entity_id
_entity_poly.type
_entity_poly.pdbx_seq_one_letter_code
_entity_poly.pdbx_strand_id
1 'polypeptide(L)'
;MKRIFVYYLIEVILLSIAFFMYMPSSFVAPAMDFCGYAYFTAACVMHSSVIMLIPLLLCLLLTRFKLCRTATVLFIALASALQLFAILDNLVYQLYRFHINGFVFNMVFSSAGLQIFDFDVMLYVKAIVVVMSVFIANFFVWKLSKRLAENITTKRISLIAIPSLLLVALFANTLNAYGAFAYKPSIVKSARMLPYYFPLTANSLMTRLGFTPPHKWRYRR
;
A
#
# COMPACT_ATOMS: atom_id res chain seq x y z
N MET A 1 -9.97 22.02 -3.24
CA MET A 1 -10.66 20.73 -2.97
C MET A 1 -10.51 19.76 -4.14
N LYS A 2 -11.03 20.04 -5.34
CA LYS A 2 -11.02 19.17 -6.53
C LYS A 2 -9.62 18.64 -6.90
N ARG A 3 -8.61 19.54 -6.98
CA ARG A 3 -7.23 19.18 -7.27
C ARG A 3 -6.62 18.20 -6.24
N ILE A 4 -6.89 18.43 -4.95
CA ILE A 4 -6.40 17.59 -3.86
C ILE A 4 -6.93 16.16 -4.02
N PHE A 5 -8.22 16.02 -4.38
CA PHE A 5 -8.83 14.71 -4.57
C PHE A 5 -8.31 13.99 -5.83
N VAL A 6 -8.09 14.73 -6.94
CA VAL A 6 -7.46 14.15 -8.14
C VAL A 6 -6.02 13.70 -7.85
N TYR A 7 -5.26 14.51 -7.11
CA TYR A 7 -3.92 14.14 -6.68
C TYR A 7 -3.95 12.85 -5.83
N TYR A 8 -4.85 12.78 -4.84
CA TYR A 8 -5.04 11.57 -4.04
C TYR A 8 -5.27 10.32 -4.90
N LEU A 9 -6.14 10.39 -5.92
CA LEU A 9 -6.42 9.24 -6.78
C LEU A 9 -5.19 8.81 -7.58
N ILE A 10 -4.40 9.74 -8.07
CA ILE A 10 -3.15 9.42 -8.78
C ILE A 10 -2.17 8.77 -7.81
N GLU A 11 -2.03 9.30 -6.60
CA GLU A 11 -1.14 8.75 -5.57
C GLU A 11 -1.55 7.34 -5.12
N VAL A 12 -2.85 7.07 -5.04
CA VAL A 12 -3.35 5.71 -4.79
C VAL A 12 -2.89 4.74 -5.88
N ILE A 13 -2.94 5.16 -7.14
CA ILE A 13 -2.47 4.32 -8.26
C ILE A 13 -0.95 4.10 -8.17
N LEU A 14 -0.17 5.16 -7.94
CA LEU A 14 1.29 5.06 -7.86
C LEU A 14 1.75 4.19 -6.69
N LEU A 15 1.14 4.36 -5.51
CA LEU A 15 1.43 3.52 -4.36
C LEU A 15 0.96 2.07 -4.57
N SER A 16 -0.15 1.86 -5.29
CA SER A 16 -0.61 0.51 -5.65
C SER A 16 0.38 -0.20 -6.58
N ILE A 17 0.98 0.52 -7.52
CA ILE A 17 2.05 -0.01 -8.38
C ILE A 17 3.27 -0.39 -7.53
N ALA A 18 3.68 0.47 -6.58
CA ALA A 18 4.78 0.16 -5.67
C ALA A 18 4.49 -1.10 -4.82
N PHE A 19 3.26 -1.25 -4.32
CA PHE A 19 2.85 -2.46 -3.60
C PHE A 19 2.74 -3.69 -4.50
N PHE A 20 2.37 -3.53 -5.76
CA PHE A 20 2.35 -4.64 -6.70
C PHE A 20 3.75 -5.24 -6.95
N MET A 21 4.81 -4.45 -6.80
CA MET A 21 6.20 -4.92 -6.89
C MET A 21 6.62 -5.88 -5.77
N TYR A 22 5.82 -6.04 -4.70
CA TYR A 22 6.05 -7.08 -3.68
C TYR A 22 5.73 -8.49 -4.20
N MET A 23 5.07 -8.60 -5.34
CA MET A 23 4.80 -9.89 -5.96
C MET A 23 6.13 -10.55 -6.32
N PRO A 24 6.47 -11.71 -5.74
CA PRO A 24 7.76 -12.33 -5.98
C PRO A 24 7.84 -12.80 -7.43
N SER A 25 9.02 -12.61 -8.01
CA SER A 25 9.42 -13.38 -9.18
C SER A 25 9.25 -14.89 -8.90
N SER A 26 8.87 -15.65 -9.88
CA SER A 26 8.38 -17.02 -9.92
C SER A 26 9.04 -18.09 -9.02
N PHE A 27 10.11 -17.77 -8.29
CA PHE A 27 10.90 -18.75 -7.53
C PHE A 27 10.37 -19.06 -6.11
N VAL A 28 9.47 -18.24 -5.54
CA VAL A 28 9.03 -18.37 -4.13
C VAL A 28 7.51 -18.27 -3.95
N ALA A 29 6.79 -17.85 -4.98
CA ALA A 29 5.34 -17.82 -4.91
C ALA A 29 4.79 -19.24 -5.08
N PRO A 30 3.81 -19.67 -4.24
CA PRO A 30 2.94 -20.74 -4.66
C PRO A 30 2.34 -20.32 -5.99
N ALA A 31 2.16 -21.25 -6.92
CA ALA A 31 1.55 -20.96 -8.21
C ALA A 31 0.30 -20.11 -7.97
N MET A 32 0.42 -18.78 -8.30
CA MET A 32 -0.68 -17.85 -8.12
C MET A 32 -1.71 -18.19 -9.17
N ASP A 33 -2.90 -18.58 -8.74
CA ASP A 33 -4.04 -18.72 -9.62
C ASP A 33 -4.65 -17.34 -9.96
N PHE A 34 -5.56 -17.32 -10.90
CA PHE A 34 -6.25 -16.09 -11.30
C PHE A 34 -6.90 -15.39 -10.10
N CYS A 35 -7.48 -16.14 -9.17
CA CYS A 35 -8.07 -15.59 -7.95
C CYS A 35 -7.02 -14.90 -7.05
N GLY A 36 -5.84 -15.48 -6.94
CA GLY A 36 -4.72 -14.90 -6.19
C GLY A 36 -4.25 -13.57 -6.78
N TYR A 37 -4.09 -13.50 -8.11
CA TYR A 37 -3.73 -12.25 -8.81
C TYR A 37 -4.82 -11.19 -8.64
N ALA A 38 -6.08 -11.55 -8.86
CA ALA A 38 -7.21 -10.62 -8.72
C ALA A 38 -7.32 -10.08 -7.29
N TYR A 39 -7.17 -10.98 -6.29
CA TYR A 39 -7.13 -10.59 -4.89
C TYR A 39 -5.97 -9.65 -4.58
N PHE A 40 -4.75 -10.01 -4.98
CA PHE A 40 -3.57 -9.20 -4.66
C PHE A 40 -3.64 -7.81 -5.26
N THR A 41 -4.07 -7.70 -6.53
CA THR A 41 -4.28 -6.41 -7.19
C THR A 41 -5.32 -5.56 -6.45
N ALA A 42 -6.46 -6.14 -6.09
CA ALA A 42 -7.49 -5.45 -5.32
C ALA A 42 -7.00 -5.05 -3.92
N ALA A 43 -6.21 -5.90 -3.26
CA ALA A 43 -5.61 -5.63 -1.97
C ALA A 43 -4.60 -4.47 -2.04
N CYS A 44 -3.77 -4.40 -3.09
CA CYS A 44 -2.86 -3.27 -3.31
C CYS A 44 -3.62 -1.94 -3.42
N VAL A 45 -4.68 -1.89 -4.23
CA VAL A 45 -5.49 -0.68 -4.41
C VAL A 45 -6.21 -0.28 -3.13
N MET A 46 -6.83 -1.25 -2.44
CA MET A 46 -7.50 -1.00 -1.16
C MET A 46 -6.51 -0.49 -0.11
N HIS A 47 -5.38 -1.16 0.05
CA HIS A 47 -4.37 -0.81 1.05
C HIS A 47 -3.77 0.57 0.79
N SER A 48 -3.42 0.87 -0.47
CA SER A 48 -2.94 2.19 -0.89
C SER A 48 -3.96 3.28 -0.63
N SER A 49 -5.25 3.02 -0.93
CA SER A 49 -6.30 4.01 -0.70
C SER A 49 -6.48 4.33 0.79
N VAL A 50 -6.40 3.33 1.66
CA VAL A 50 -6.50 3.52 3.12
C VAL A 50 -5.29 4.28 3.67
N ILE A 51 -4.07 3.91 3.26
CA ILE A 51 -2.85 4.61 3.70
C ILE A 51 -2.86 6.08 3.24
N MET A 52 -3.22 6.33 1.98
CA MET A 52 -3.28 7.69 1.42
C MET A 52 -4.43 8.53 1.98
N LEU A 53 -5.39 7.94 2.69
CA LEU A 53 -6.39 8.73 3.44
C LEU A 53 -5.76 9.59 4.54
N ILE A 54 -4.67 9.12 5.16
CA ILE A 54 -4.02 9.87 6.26
C ILE A 54 -3.51 11.24 5.75
N PRO A 55 -2.64 11.32 4.74
CA PRO A 55 -2.21 12.63 4.21
C PRO A 55 -3.35 13.43 3.58
N LEU A 56 -4.36 12.76 2.98
CA LEU A 56 -5.55 13.45 2.46
C LEU A 56 -6.33 14.16 3.57
N LEU A 57 -6.68 13.44 4.65
CA LEU A 57 -7.44 14.00 5.76
C LEU A 57 -6.69 15.14 6.45
N LEU A 58 -5.37 14.98 6.65
CA LEU A 58 -4.52 16.02 7.20
C LEU A 58 -4.49 17.26 6.29
N CYS A 59 -4.37 17.07 4.98
CA CYS A 59 -4.42 18.15 4.01
C CYS A 59 -5.78 18.87 4.04
N LEU A 60 -6.89 18.14 4.10
CA LEU A 60 -8.23 18.72 4.20
C LEU A 60 -8.42 19.51 5.50
N LEU A 61 -7.91 18.99 6.62
CA LEU A 61 -7.93 19.67 7.90
C LEU A 61 -7.18 21.01 7.84
N LEU A 62 -5.95 21.01 7.33
CA LEU A 62 -5.14 22.21 7.20
C LEU A 62 -5.76 23.24 6.23
N THR A 63 -6.41 22.78 5.15
CA THR A 63 -7.13 23.70 4.24
C THR A 63 -8.33 24.33 4.93
N ARG A 64 -8.96 23.67 5.91
CA ARG A 64 -10.05 24.26 6.72
C ARG A 64 -9.56 25.43 7.56
N PHE A 65 -8.30 25.40 8.01
CA PHE A 65 -7.63 26.50 8.71
C PHE A 65 -6.99 27.53 7.77
N LYS A 66 -7.33 27.52 6.48
CA LYS A 66 -6.79 28.43 5.44
C LYS A 66 -5.27 28.28 5.18
N LEU A 67 -4.64 27.23 5.69
CA LEU A 67 -3.21 26.91 5.48
C LEU A 67 -2.98 26.14 4.17
N CYS A 68 -3.54 26.61 3.05
CA CYS A 68 -3.58 25.85 1.78
C CYS A 68 -2.18 25.54 1.23
N ARG A 69 -1.21 26.44 1.38
CA ARG A 69 0.17 26.22 0.90
C ARG A 69 0.87 25.14 1.72
N THR A 70 0.79 25.22 3.04
CA THR A 70 1.36 24.23 3.97
C THR A 70 0.70 22.86 3.76
N ALA A 71 -0.63 22.82 3.62
CA ALA A 71 -1.38 21.60 3.33
C ALA A 71 -0.89 20.91 2.06
N THR A 72 -0.66 21.67 0.99
CA THR A 72 -0.15 21.13 -0.27
C THR A 72 1.26 20.55 -0.12
N VAL A 73 2.18 21.31 0.47
CA VAL A 73 3.57 20.89 0.66
C VAL A 73 3.61 19.62 1.53
N LEU A 74 2.85 19.62 2.62
CA LEU A 74 2.79 18.46 3.52
C LEU A 74 2.19 17.24 2.84
N PHE A 75 1.16 17.39 2.00
CA PHE A 75 0.59 16.27 1.25
C PHE A 75 1.62 15.66 0.29
N ILE A 76 2.31 16.48 -0.49
CA ILE A 76 3.36 16.01 -1.40
C ILE A 76 4.48 15.32 -0.61
N ALA A 77 4.93 15.90 0.50
CA ALA A 77 5.98 15.34 1.33
C ALA A 77 5.59 13.98 1.92
N LEU A 78 4.38 13.86 2.49
CA LEU A 78 3.89 12.62 3.06
C LEU A 78 3.65 11.55 1.99
N ALA A 79 3.09 11.90 0.83
CA ALA A 79 2.93 10.97 -0.27
C ALA A 79 4.28 10.42 -0.76
N SER A 80 5.27 11.31 -0.93
CA SER A 80 6.64 10.92 -1.28
C SER A 80 7.28 10.03 -0.22
N ALA A 81 7.11 10.34 1.06
CA ALA A 81 7.64 9.53 2.15
C ALA A 81 7.01 8.12 2.19
N LEU A 82 5.71 8.01 1.95
CA LEU A 82 5.03 6.70 1.89
C LEU A 82 5.50 5.87 0.69
N GLN A 83 5.72 6.48 -0.47
CA GLN A 83 6.27 5.79 -1.64
C GLN A 83 7.72 5.35 -1.39
N LEU A 84 8.56 6.22 -0.81
CA LEU A 84 9.93 5.86 -0.44
C LEU A 84 9.96 4.72 0.58
N PHE A 85 9.08 4.78 1.59
CA PHE A 85 8.95 3.69 2.54
C PHE A 85 8.57 2.38 1.84
N ALA A 86 7.59 2.39 0.92
CA ALA A 86 7.19 1.20 0.17
C ALA A 86 8.34 0.64 -0.69
N ILE A 87 9.14 1.52 -1.33
CA ILE A 87 10.31 1.10 -2.12
C ILE A 87 11.37 0.46 -1.23
N LEU A 88 11.71 1.09 -0.10
CA LEU A 88 12.72 0.58 0.83
C LEU A 88 12.28 -0.73 1.48
N ASP A 89 11.03 -0.79 1.94
CA ASP A 89 10.47 -2.00 2.53
C ASP A 89 10.42 -3.16 1.52
N ASN A 90 10.08 -2.86 0.26
CA ASN A 90 10.12 -3.86 -0.80
C ASN A 90 11.54 -4.41 -1.03
N LEU A 91 12.57 -3.59 -1.02
CA LEU A 91 13.96 -4.03 -1.13
C LEU A 91 14.33 -4.96 0.04
N VAL A 92 13.97 -4.59 1.28
CA VAL A 92 14.19 -5.43 2.46
C VAL A 92 13.41 -6.73 2.36
N TYR A 93 12.15 -6.66 1.96
CA TYR A 93 11.30 -7.84 1.81
C TYR A 93 11.79 -8.81 0.72
N GLN A 94 12.30 -8.29 -0.41
CA GLN A 94 12.86 -9.13 -1.46
C GLN A 94 14.12 -9.90 -0.99
N LEU A 95 14.95 -9.26 -0.15
CA LEU A 95 16.19 -9.87 0.36
C LEU A 95 15.92 -10.80 1.54
N TYR A 96 15.12 -10.37 2.52
CA TYR A 96 15.03 -11.03 3.83
C TYR A 96 13.68 -11.67 4.13
N ARG A 97 12.65 -11.43 3.30
CA ARG A 97 11.29 -11.98 3.47
C ARG A 97 10.57 -11.51 4.74
N PHE A 98 10.98 -10.38 5.30
CA PHE A 98 10.26 -9.69 6.36
C PHE A 98 10.16 -8.18 6.05
N HIS A 99 9.16 -7.53 6.59
CA HIS A 99 8.94 -6.10 6.44
C HIS A 99 9.76 -5.30 7.45
N ILE A 100 10.07 -4.04 7.11
CA ILE A 100 10.70 -3.10 8.04
C ILE A 100 9.79 -2.96 9.26
N ASN A 101 10.35 -3.22 10.43
CA ASN A 101 9.67 -3.16 11.73
C ASN A 101 10.57 -2.50 12.79
N GLY A 102 10.07 -2.39 14.03
CA GLY A 102 10.82 -1.77 15.13
C GLY A 102 12.17 -2.41 15.40
N PHE A 103 12.32 -3.73 15.15
CA PHE A 103 13.61 -4.42 15.29
C PHE A 103 14.62 -3.91 14.26
N VAL A 104 14.20 -3.75 12.99
CA VAL A 104 15.08 -3.23 11.92
C VAL A 104 15.48 -1.79 12.25
N PHE A 105 14.55 -0.95 12.69
CA PHE A 105 14.88 0.41 13.13
C PHE A 105 15.89 0.41 14.26
N ASN A 106 15.67 -0.38 15.31
CA ASN A 106 16.60 -0.47 16.42
C ASN A 106 17.98 -0.99 16.00
N MET A 107 18.03 -1.94 15.06
CA MET A 107 19.29 -2.46 14.53
C MET A 107 20.06 -1.39 13.74
N VAL A 108 19.38 -0.66 12.86
CA VAL A 108 20.01 0.37 12.02
C VAL A 108 20.50 1.58 12.83
N PHE A 109 19.69 2.02 13.81
CA PHE A 109 19.98 3.23 14.59
C PHE A 109 20.71 2.95 15.92
N SER A 110 21.09 1.69 16.20
CA SER A 110 21.93 1.37 17.34
C SER A 110 23.40 1.71 17.08
N SER A 111 24.17 1.86 18.15
CA SER A 111 25.63 2.05 18.03
C SER A 111 26.33 0.89 17.30
N ALA A 112 25.83 -0.32 17.44
CA ALA A 112 26.30 -1.48 16.68
C ALA A 112 25.93 -1.38 15.19
N GLY A 113 24.74 -0.88 14.86
CA GLY A 113 24.31 -0.68 13.48
C GLY A 113 25.22 0.26 12.70
N LEU A 114 25.61 1.38 13.31
CA LEU A 114 26.55 2.34 12.70
C LEU A 114 27.92 1.75 12.39
N GLN A 115 28.34 0.69 13.09
CA GLN A 115 29.60 0.00 12.85
C GLN A 115 29.46 -1.13 11.79
N ILE A 116 28.27 -1.73 11.68
CA ILE A 116 28.01 -2.85 10.75
C ILE A 116 27.65 -2.34 9.35
N PHE A 117 26.93 -1.20 9.26
CA PHE A 117 26.48 -0.62 8.00
C PHE A 117 27.49 0.41 7.47
N ASP A 118 28.68 -0.07 7.09
CA ASP A 118 29.63 0.74 6.30
C ASP A 118 29.29 0.54 4.82
N PHE A 119 28.55 1.50 4.27
CA PHE A 119 28.12 1.44 2.88
C PHE A 119 29.07 2.22 1.98
N ASP A 120 29.32 1.69 0.79
CA ASP A 120 30.05 2.40 -0.26
C ASP A 120 29.37 3.74 -0.60
N VAL A 121 30.18 4.75 -0.88
CA VAL A 121 29.75 6.10 -1.28
C VAL A 121 28.74 6.06 -2.44
N MET A 122 28.94 5.12 -3.39
CA MET A 122 28.03 4.94 -4.52
C MET A 122 26.61 4.56 -4.07
N LEU A 123 26.44 3.83 -2.97
CA LEU A 123 25.13 3.48 -2.43
C LEU A 123 24.40 4.73 -1.89
N TYR A 124 25.12 5.61 -1.18
CA TYR A 124 24.56 6.89 -0.72
C TYR A 124 24.12 7.78 -1.89
N VAL A 125 24.94 7.86 -2.95
CA VAL A 125 24.59 8.60 -4.17
C VAL A 125 23.32 8.04 -4.81
N LYS A 126 23.21 6.70 -4.97
CA LYS A 126 22.01 6.05 -5.49
C LYS A 126 20.78 6.32 -4.63
N ALA A 127 20.91 6.27 -3.30
CA ALA A 127 19.82 6.58 -2.38
C ALA A 127 19.33 8.03 -2.53
N ILE A 128 20.25 9.00 -2.59
CA ILE A 128 19.91 10.40 -2.81
C ILE A 128 19.19 10.60 -4.15
N VAL A 129 19.69 9.97 -5.23
CA VAL A 129 19.05 10.04 -6.56
C VAL A 129 17.63 9.48 -6.52
N VAL A 130 17.40 8.35 -5.85
CA VAL A 130 16.05 7.77 -5.69
C VAL A 130 15.13 8.71 -4.92
N VAL A 131 15.60 9.24 -3.78
CA VAL A 131 14.83 10.18 -2.96
C VAL A 131 14.44 11.40 -3.78
N MET A 132 15.42 12.06 -4.44
CA MET A 132 15.16 13.22 -5.28
C MET A 132 14.21 12.92 -6.43
N SER A 133 14.36 11.78 -7.08
CA SER A 133 13.50 11.35 -8.18
C SER A 133 12.03 11.20 -7.75
N VAL A 134 11.78 10.61 -6.57
CA VAL A 134 10.43 10.46 -6.03
C VAL A 134 9.81 11.82 -5.70
N PHE A 135 10.54 12.72 -5.06
CA PHE A 135 10.03 14.09 -4.77
C PHE A 135 9.74 14.87 -6.05
N ILE A 136 10.64 14.82 -7.03
CA ILE A 136 10.46 15.47 -8.34
C ILE A 136 9.24 14.89 -9.06
N ALA A 137 9.10 13.57 -9.11
CA ALA A 137 7.94 12.90 -9.71
C ALA A 137 6.63 13.35 -9.05
N ASN A 138 6.55 13.36 -7.72
CA ASN A 138 5.37 13.81 -6.97
C ASN A 138 5.05 15.30 -7.23
N PHE A 139 6.05 16.15 -7.38
CA PHE A 139 5.84 17.53 -7.77
C PHE A 139 5.23 17.65 -9.18
N PHE A 140 5.69 16.85 -10.14
CA PHE A 140 5.09 16.78 -11.48
C PHE A 140 3.66 16.22 -11.45
N VAL A 141 3.41 15.18 -10.68
CA VAL A 141 2.06 14.64 -10.46
C VAL A 141 1.13 15.69 -9.87
N TRP A 142 1.62 16.50 -8.92
CA TRP A 142 0.87 17.65 -8.41
C TRP A 142 0.56 18.67 -9.49
N LYS A 143 1.47 18.97 -10.41
CA LYS A 143 1.19 19.85 -11.56
C LYS A 143 0.16 19.22 -12.52
N LEU A 144 0.30 17.92 -12.81
CA LEU A 144 -0.61 17.18 -13.66
C LEU A 144 -2.02 17.14 -13.07
N SER A 145 -2.17 16.97 -11.76
CA SER A 145 -3.46 16.95 -11.08
C SER A 145 -4.27 18.23 -11.27
N LYS A 146 -3.59 19.38 -11.49
CA LYS A 146 -4.28 20.63 -11.83
C LYS A 146 -4.96 20.52 -13.19
N ARG A 147 -4.22 20.11 -14.22
CA ARG A 147 -4.75 19.97 -15.59
C ARG A 147 -5.92 18.98 -15.66
N LEU A 148 -5.77 17.83 -15.00
CA LEU A 148 -6.84 16.83 -14.95
C LEU A 148 -8.07 17.33 -14.17
N ALA A 149 -7.84 18.07 -13.08
CA ALA A 149 -8.93 18.65 -12.31
C ALA A 149 -9.73 19.72 -13.07
N GLU A 150 -9.15 20.42 -14.02
CA GLU A 150 -9.86 21.40 -14.85
C GLU A 150 -10.90 20.72 -15.76
N ASN A 151 -10.58 19.55 -16.31
CA ASN A 151 -11.40 18.83 -17.29
C ASN A 151 -12.52 17.97 -16.69
N ILE A 152 -12.52 17.69 -15.39
CA ILE A 152 -13.47 16.79 -14.75
C ILE A 152 -14.28 17.54 -13.70
N THR A 153 -15.59 17.31 -13.62
CA THR A 153 -16.44 17.92 -12.57
C THR A 153 -16.26 17.17 -11.25
N THR A 154 -16.20 17.90 -10.12
CA THR A 154 -16.08 17.31 -8.77
C THR A 154 -17.15 16.25 -8.51
N LYS A 155 -18.38 16.51 -8.95
CA LYS A 155 -19.52 15.59 -8.80
C LYS A 155 -19.26 14.24 -9.51
N ARG A 156 -18.72 14.26 -10.72
CA ARG A 156 -18.38 13.02 -11.46
C ARG A 156 -17.26 12.25 -10.77
N ILE A 157 -16.19 12.94 -10.32
CA ILE A 157 -15.08 12.27 -9.62
C ILE A 157 -15.60 11.56 -8.35
N SER A 158 -16.38 12.26 -7.50
CA SER A 158 -16.86 11.65 -6.25
C SER A 158 -17.87 10.53 -6.49
N LEU A 159 -18.76 10.66 -7.47
CA LEU A 159 -19.75 9.64 -7.81
C LEU A 159 -19.16 8.36 -8.41
N ILE A 160 -17.99 8.43 -9.03
CA ILE A 160 -17.34 7.26 -9.63
C ILE A 160 -16.25 6.72 -8.71
N ALA A 161 -15.33 7.57 -8.27
CA ALA A 161 -14.14 7.12 -7.55
C ALA A 161 -14.46 6.53 -6.17
N ILE A 162 -15.37 7.16 -5.40
CA ILE A 162 -15.69 6.67 -4.06
C ILE A 162 -16.36 5.29 -4.12
N PRO A 163 -17.45 5.08 -4.90
CA PRO A 163 -18.04 3.76 -5.03
C PRO A 163 -17.08 2.71 -5.59
N SER A 164 -16.22 3.09 -6.55
CA SER A 164 -15.24 2.16 -7.12
C SER A 164 -14.23 1.70 -6.08
N LEU A 165 -13.68 2.59 -5.26
CA LEU A 165 -12.77 2.23 -4.17
C LEU A 165 -13.47 1.38 -3.10
N LEU A 166 -14.72 1.68 -2.77
CA LEU A 166 -15.51 0.87 -1.84
C LEU A 166 -15.79 -0.53 -2.40
N LEU A 167 -16.11 -0.66 -3.68
CA LEU A 167 -16.31 -1.95 -4.34
C LEU A 167 -15.02 -2.77 -4.35
N VAL A 168 -13.87 -2.14 -4.66
CA VAL A 168 -12.56 -2.82 -4.60
C VAL A 168 -12.25 -3.28 -3.17
N ALA A 169 -12.52 -2.45 -2.17
CA ALA A 169 -12.32 -2.81 -0.78
C ALA A 169 -13.23 -3.97 -0.34
N LEU A 170 -14.51 -3.95 -0.73
CA LEU A 170 -15.44 -5.04 -0.47
C LEU A 170 -14.99 -6.33 -1.15
N PHE A 171 -14.60 -6.27 -2.42
CA PHE A 171 -14.11 -7.40 -3.19
C PHE A 171 -12.86 -8.02 -2.56
N ALA A 172 -11.84 -7.21 -2.22
CA ALA A 172 -10.62 -7.68 -1.58
C ALA A 172 -10.89 -8.38 -0.24
N ASN A 173 -11.71 -7.75 0.63
CA ASN A 173 -12.05 -8.34 1.94
C ASN A 173 -12.90 -9.61 1.82
N THR A 174 -13.84 -9.66 0.88
CA THR A 174 -14.65 -10.87 0.62
C THR A 174 -13.80 -12.02 0.13
N LEU A 175 -12.89 -11.77 -0.83
CA LEU A 175 -11.96 -12.78 -1.31
C LEU A 175 -11.01 -13.25 -0.21
N ASN A 176 -10.53 -12.35 0.65
CA ASN A 176 -9.70 -12.75 1.79
C ASN A 176 -10.46 -13.60 2.80
N ALA A 177 -11.67 -13.19 3.17
CA ALA A 177 -12.51 -13.93 4.10
C ALA A 177 -12.79 -15.36 3.57
N TYR A 178 -13.13 -15.47 2.29
CA TYR A 178 -13.30 -16.76 1.62
C TYR A 178 -11.99 -17.56 1.56
N GLY A 179 -10.89 -16.94 1.14
CA GLY A 179 -9.60 -17.59 1.02
C GLY A 179 -9.05 -18.09 2.36
N ALA A 180 -9.25 -17.30 3.43
CA ALA A 180 -8.87 -17.69 4.79
C ALA A 180 -9.73 -18.87 5.30
N PHE A 181 -11.04 -18.85 5.05
CA PHE A 181 -11.96 -19.91 5.43
C PHE A 181 -11.72 -21.20 4.63
N ALA A 182 -11.50 -21.09 3.31
CA ALA A 182 -11.26 -22.20 2.41
C ALA A 182 -9.78 -22.67 2.39
N TYR A 183 -8.91 -22.06 3.20
CA TYR A 183 -7.46 -22.34 3.22
C TYR A 183 -6.79 -22.26 1.85
N LYS A 184 -7.16 -21.27 1.02
CA LYS A 184 -6.52 -21.02 -0.28
C LYS A 184 -5.15 -20.37 -0.14
N PRO A 185 -4.03 -21.08 -0.39
CA PRO A 185 -2.69 -20.55 -0.16
C PRO A 185 -2.37 -19.32 -1.01
N SER A 186 -2.87 -19.25 -2.26
CA SER A 186 -2.67 -18.13 -3.17
C SER A 186 -3.21 -16.80 -2.63
N ILE A 187 -4.30 -16.84 -1.85
CA ILE A 187 -4.88 -15.65 -1.22
C ILE A 187 -4.19 -15.35 0.12
N VAL A 188 -4.12 -16.34 1.01
CA VAL A 188 -3.61 -16.13 2.38
C VAL A 188 -2.13 -15.74 2.40
N LYS A 189 -1.31 -16.32 1.52
CA LYS A 189 0.11 -15.98 1.43
C LYS A 189 0.33 -14.61 0.81
N SER A 190 -0.45 -14.26 -0.23
CA SER A 190 -0.32 -12.94 -0.87
C SER A 190 -0.74 -11.79 0.06
N ALA A 191 -1.71 -12.01 0.96
CA ALA A 191 -2.06 -11.02 1.98
C ALA A 191 -0.87 -10.63 2.88
N ARG A 192 0.04 -11.56 3.14
CA ARG A 192 1.22 -11.33 3.99
C ARG A 192 2.38 -10.64 3.27
N MET A 193 2.28 -10.42 1.97
CA MET A 193 3.31 -9.73 1.18
C MET A 193 3.21 -8.21 1.28
N LEU A 194 2.09 -7.67 1.78
CA LEU A 194 1.89 -6.24 1.93
C LEU A 194 2.26 -5.79 3.35
N PRO A 195 3.07 -4.72 3.50
CA PRO A 195 3.49 -4.23 4.80
C PRO A 195 2.29 -3.70 5.58
N TYR A 196 2.18 -4.08 6.84
CA TYR A 196 1.12 -3.59 7.76
C TYR A 196 -0.31 -3.80 7.22
N TYR A 197 -0.52 -4.80 6.38
CA TYR A 197 -1.81 -5.14 5.83
C TYR A 197 -2.51 -6.21 6.68
N PHE A 198 -3.66 -5.86 7.23
CA PHE A 198 -4.48 -6.74 8.08
C PHE A 198 -5.87 -6.90 7.46
N PRO A 199 -6.04 -7.86 6.54
CA PRO A 199 -7.33 -8.09 5.89
C PRO A 199 -8.35 -8.71 6.84
N LEU A 200 -9.63 -8.43 6.59
CA LEU A 200 -10.72 -9.00 7.36
C LEU A 200 -10.79 -10.52 7.16
N THR A 201 -11.00 -11.24 8.26
CA THR A 201 -11.27 -12.68 8.26
C THR A 201 -12.64 -12.94 8.86
N ALA A 202 -13.34 -13.97 8.37
CA ALA A 202 -14.69 -14.29 8.81
C ALA A 202 -14.83 -15.74 9.31
N ASN A 203 -13.74 -16.38 9.70
CA ASN A 203 -13.73 -17.81 10.08
C ASN A 203 -14.74 -18.13 11.20
N SER A 204 -14.75 -17.33 12.27
CA SER A 204 -15.67 -17.51 13.39
C SER A 204 -17.15 -17.32 12.97
N LEU A 205 -17.40 -16.30 12.14
CA LEU A 205 -18.75 -16.03 11.62
C LEU A 205 -19.25 -17.17 10.73
N MET A 206 -18.41 -17.59 9.78
CA MET A 206 -18.73 -18.71 8.87
C MET A 206 -19.05 -19.99 9.63
N THR A 207 -18.24 -20.32 10.64
CA THR A 207 -18.48 -21.50 11.49
C THR A 207 -19.79 -21.40 12.26
N ARG A 208 -20.11 -20.21 12.81
CA ARG A 208 -21.40 -19.97 13.52
C ARG A 208 -22.62 -20.08 12.59
N LEU A 209 -22.45 -19.72 11.32
CA LEU A 209 -23.49 -19.88 10.28
C LEU A 209 -23.62 -21.30 9.75
N GLY A 210 -22.89 -22.27 10.31
CA GLY A 210 -22.96 -23.68 9.95
C GLY A 210 -22.12 -24.08 8.74
N PHE A 211 -21.31 -23.17 8.19
CA PHE A 211 -20.38 -23.54 7.12
C PHE A 211 -19.23 -24.36 7.67
N THR A 212 -18.88 -25.44 6.98
CA THR A 212 -17.72 -26.25 7.29
C THR A 212 -16.59 -25.95 6.30
N PRO A 213 -15.35 -25.69 6.77
CA PRO A 213 -14.24 -25.46 5.86
C PRO A 213 -13.97 -26.72 5.01
N PRO A 214 -13.66 -26.56 3.70
CA PRO A 214 -13.50 -27.66 2.76
C PRO A 214 -12.34 -28.60 3.11
N HIS A 215 -11.37 -28.15 3.90
CA HIS A 215 -10.28 -28.98 4.43
C HIS A 215 -10.26 -28.91 5.95
N LYS A 216 -10.58 -30.01 6.62
CA LYS A 216 -10.26 -30.21 8.04
C LYS A 216 -8.75 -30.45 8.16
N TRP A 217 -7.99 -29.43 8.53
CA TRP A 217 -6.66 -29.67 9.08
C TRP A 217 -6.81 -30.46 10.37
N ARG A 218 -6.57 -31.77 10.32
CA ARG A 218 -6.33 -32.53 11.53
C ARG A 218 -5.00 -32.02 12.11
N TYR A 219 -5.07 -31.15 13.09
CA TYR A 219 -3.97 -31.02 14.02
C TYR A 219 -3.80 -32.40 14.67
N ARG A 220 -2.82 -33.17 14.23
CA ARG A 220 -2.29 -34.22 15.09
C ARG A 220 -1.65 -33.52 16.28
N ARG A 221 -2.29 -33.67 17.44
CA ARG A 221 -1.71 -33.36 18.75
C ARG A 221 -0.51 -34.27 18.98
#